data_1ec68906a93fe3332e58606ea6880b37
#
_entry.id   1ec68906a93fe3332e58606ea6880b37
#
_cell.length_a   1.000
_cell.length_b   1.000
_cell.length_c   1.000
_cell.angle_alpha   90.00
_cell.angle_beta   90.00
_cell.angle_gamma   90.00
#
_symmetry.space_group_name_H-M   'P 1'
#
loop_
_entity.id
_entity.type
_entity.pdbx_description
1 polymer ?
#
loop_
_entity_poly.entity_id
_entity_poly.type
_entity_poly.pdbx_seq_one_letter_code
_entity_poly.pdbx_strand_id
1 'polypeptide(L)'
;NESINFFTGHTGSGKSTVIDAMQIVLYANTDGRGFFNKAAADDSDRSLIEYLRGMINIGENNQAEYKRNKNFSTTIVLEMEQTITKEKECIGVVFDVETATNEINRLFFWHKGELIPGDYRTESRAMTISEVRSYLQQNFPKDEMFYTSNNERFRRNLYDVYLGGLDMEKFPRLFK
;
A
#
# COMPACT_ATOMS: atom_id res chain seq x y z
N ASN A 1 -23.91 -4.31 13.01
CA ASN A 1 -23.37 -3.03 13.49
C ASN A 1 -22.18 -2.66 12.59
N GLU A 2 -22.43 -1.73 11.68
CA GLU A 2 -21.38 -1.15 10.87
C GLU A 2 -20.61 -0.13 11.74
N SER A 3 -19.33 -0.37 11.93
CA SER A 3 -18.47 0.59 12.65
C SER A 3 -17.95 1.63 11.66
N ILE A 4 -18.25 2.90 11.90
CA ILE A 4 -17.70 4.01 11.14
C ILE A 4 -16.48 4.53 11.87
N ASN A 5 -15.34 4.58 11.19
CA ASN A 5 -14.10 5.11 11.73
C ASN A 5 -13.79 6.48 11.12
N PHE A 6 -13.49 7.46 11.97
CA PHE A 6 -13.11 8.81 11.56
C PHE A 6 -11.63 9.07 11.82
N PHE A 7 -10.94 9.58 10.81
CA PHE A 7 -9.56 10.07 10.93
C PHE A 7 -9.59 11.59 11.08
N THR A 8 -9.23 12.08 12.26
CA THR A 8 -9.16 13.51 12.56
C THR A 8 -7.75 13.91 12.93
N GLY A 9 -7.40 15.17 12.71
CA GLY A 9 -6.09 15.72 13.08
C GLY A 9 -5.87 17.07 12.41
N HIS A 10 -4.88 17.79 12.90
CA HIS A 10 -4.49 19.07 12.28
C HIS A 10 -3.86 18.89 10.90
N THR A 11 -3.79 19.95 10.12
CA THR A 11 -3.09 19.97 8.83
C THR A 11 -1.63 19.53 9.03
N GLY A 12 -1.15 18.62 8.17
CA GLY A 12 0.20 18.04 8.28
C GLY A 12 0.33 16.85 9.23
N SER A 13 -0.75 16.38 9.86
CA SER A 13 -0.72 15.23 10.78
C SER A 13 -0.63 13.85 10.09
N GLY A 14 -0.56 13.80 8.75
CA GLY A 14 -0.42 12.56 7.98
C GLY A 14 -1.73 11.88 7.60
N LYS A 15 -2.89 12.49 7.83
CA LYS A 15 -4.20 11.92 7.44
C LYS A 15 -4.29 11.54 5.96
N SER A 16 -3.90 12.45 5.09
CA SER A 16 -3.89 12.20 3.64
C SER A 16 -2.96 11.06 3.25
N THR A 17 -1.81 10.96 3.93
CA THR A 17 -0.84 9.87 3.70
C THR A 17 -1.43 8.50 4.06
N VAL A 18 -2.20 8.42 5.14
CA VAL A 18 -2.88 7.17 5.52
C VAL A 18 -3.95 6.78 4.49
N ILE A 19 -4.75 7.74 4.05
CA ILE A 19 -5.79 7.51 3.03
C ILE A 19 -5.16 7.06 1.71
N ASP A 20 -4.10 7.74 1.27
CA ASP A 20 -3.36 7.37 0.06
C ASP A 20 -2.80 5.94 0.16
N ALA A 21 -2.23 5.57 1.31
CA ALA A 21 -1.71 4.24 1.56
C ALA A 21 -2.82 3.16 1.48
N MET A 22 -3.97 3.42 2.07
CA MET A 22 -5.12 2.52 1.99
C MET A 22 -5.60 2.34 0.56
N GLN A 23 -5.67 3.43 -0.21
CA GLN A 23 -6.07 3.39 -1.63
C GLN A 23 -5.09 2.59 -2.49
N ILE A 24 -3.79 2.74 -2.27
CA ILE A 24 -2.76 1.97 -2.97
C ILE A 24 -2.99 0.47 -2.77
N VAL A 25 -3.23 0.04 -1.54
CA VAL A 25 -3.39 -1.39 -1.23
C VAL A 25 -4.74 -1.92 -1.68
N LEU A 26 -5.84 -1.25 -1.32
CA LEU A 26 -7.21 -1.74 -1.58
C LEU A 26 -7.55 -1.77 -3.06
N TYR A 27 -7.07 -0.82 -3.83
CA TYR A 27 -7.35 -0.74 -5.27
C TYR A 27 -6.19 -1.24 -6.14
N ALA A 28 -5.07 -1.63 -5.53
CA ALA A 28 -3.82 -1.92 -6.22
C ALA A 28 -3.46 -0.82 -7.22
N ASN A 29 -3.81 0.42 -6.88
CA ASN A 29 -3.58 1.56 -7.76
C ASN A 29 -2.21 2.17 -7.49
N THR A 30 -1.38 2.15 -8.49
CA THR A 30 -0.01 2.61 -8.42
C THR A 30 0.35 3.64 -9.47
N ASP A 31 -0.61 4.09 -10.29
CA ASP A 31 -0.34 5.13 -11.28
C ASP A 31 -0.56 6.56 -10.73
N GLY A 32 -1.15 6.67 -9.53
CA GLY A 32 -1.35 7.93 -8.82
C GLY A 32 -2.45 8.83 -9.38
N ARG A 33 -3.03 8.49 -10.53
CA ARG A 33 -4.00 9.35 -11.19
C ARG A 33 -5.36 9.31 -10.48
N GLY A 34 -5.79 10.46 -9.99
CA GLY A 34 -7.12 10.64 -9.40
C GLY A 34 -7.31 10.05 -8.01
N PHE A 35 -6.28 9.47 -7.38
CA PHE A 35 -6.38 8.80 -6.09
C PHE A 35 -5.59 9.49 -4.98
N PHE A 36 -4.42 10.04 -5.29
CA PHE A 36 -3.67 10.78 -4.29
C PHE A 36 -4.31 12.15 -4.04
N ASN A 37 -4.27 12.56 -2.79
CA ASN A 37 -4.90 13.80 -2.36
C ASN A 37 -4.29 15.00 -3.09
N LYS A 38 -5.14 15.68 -3.90
CA LYS A 38 -4.77 16.87 -4.66
C LYS A 38 -4.71 18.14 -3.81
N ALA A 39 -5.17 18.10 -2.56
CA ALA A 39 -5.31 19.29 -1.72
C ALA A 39 -3.99 19.99 -1.35
N ALA A 40 -2.85 19.39 -1.66
CA ALA A 40 -1.53 19.93 -1.32
C ALA A 40 -0.69 20.39 -2.52
N ALA A 41 -1.20 20.29 -3.74
CA ALA A 41 -0.45 20.70 -4.93
C ALA A 41 -1.36 21.40 -5.93
N ASP A 42 -1.01 22.64 -6.29
CA ASP A 42 -1.55 23.31 -7.44
C ASP A 42 -1.33 22.48 -8.70
N ASP A 43 -2.40 22.03 -9.32
CA ASP A 43 -2.52 21.48 -10.68
C ASP A 43 -1.69 20.22 -11.09
N SER A 44 -0.87 19.61 -10.26
CA SER A 44 -0.15 18.39 -10.62
C SER A 44 -0.62 17.17 -9.85
N ASP A 45 -0.97 16.10 -10.55
CA ASP A 45 -1.21 14.79 -9.92
C ASP A 45 0.06 14.33 -9.23
N ARG A 46 -0.02 14.15 -7.91
CA ARG A 46 1.09 13.59 -7.14
C ARG A 46 1.41 12.18 -7.65
N SER A 47 2.60 11.98 -8.14
CA SER A 47 3.01 10.67 -8.64
C SER A 47 3.31 9.69 -7.49
N LEU A 48 3.23 8.40 -7.78
CA LEU A 48 3.61 7.35 -6.82
C LEU A 48 5.05 7.53 -6.33
N ILE A 49 5.97 7.91 -7.24
CA ILE A 49 7.38 8.10 -6.86
C ILE A 49 7.54 9.24 -5.85
N GLU A 50 6.83 10.35 -6.03
CA GLU A 50 6.84 11.48 -5.09
C GLU A 50 6.28 11.08 -3.72
N TYR A 51 5.18 10.33 -3.72
CA TYR A 51 4.60 9.79 -2.50
C TYR A 51 5.59 8.89 -1.74
N LEU A 52 6.21 7.91 -2.43
CA LEU A 52 7.13 6.97 -1.80
C LEU A 52 8.42 7.63 -1.32
N ARG A 53 8.94 8.60 -2.05
CA ARG A 53 10.13 9.38 -1.66
C ARG A 53 9.84 10.38 -0.55
N GLY A 54 8.58 10.75 -0.35
CA GLY A 54 8.17 11.72 0.65
C GLY A 54 8.70 13.12 0.32
N MET A 55 8.15 13.76 -0.70
CA MET A 55 8.48 15.15 -1.05
C MET A 55 8.22 16.08 0.14
N ILE A 56 9.23 16.83 0.56
CA ILE A 56 9.18 17.68 1.77
C ILE A 56 8.83 19.12 1.40
N ASN A 57 9.50 19.67 0.40
CA ASN A 57 9.39 21.05 -0.02
C ASN A 57 9.82 21.26 -1.47
N ILE A 58 9.30 22.29 -2.09
CA ILE A 58 9.89 22.89 -3.29
C ILE A 58 10.80 24.01 -2.77
N GLY A 59 12.12 23.84 -2.90
CA GLY A 59 13.10 24.82 -2.44
C GLY A 59 12.96 26.16 -3.18
N GLU A 60 13.67 27.20 -2.69
CA GLU A 60 13.66 28.55 -3.27
C GLU A 60 14.02 28.60 -4.77
N ASN A 61 14.70 27.58 -5.28
CA ASN A 61 15.06 27.41 -6.68
C ASN A 61 14.10 26.50 -7.48
N ASN A 62 12.89 26.23 -7.00
CA ASN A 62 11.91 25.29 -7.59
C ASN A 62 12.44 23.86 -7.77
N GLN A 63 13.43 23.45 -7.00
CA GLN A 63 13.90 22.05 -6.97
C GLN A 63 13.17 21.31 -5.86
N ALA A 64 12.56 20.18 -6.23
CA ALA A 64 11.89 19.30 -5.26
C ALA A 64 12.92 18.63 -4.36
N GLU A 65 12.72 18.74 -3.05
CA GLU A 65 13.51 18.03 -2.06
C GLU A 65 12.75 16.78 -1.57
N TYR A 66 13.47 15.66 -1.46
CA TYR A 66 12.92 14.40 -1.04
C TYR A 66 13.58 13.90 0.25
N LYS A 67 12.78 13.28 1.11
CA LYS A 67 13.30 12.63 2.33
C LYS A 67 14.22 11.46 2.01
N ARG A 68 13.97 10.77 0.91
CA ARG A 68 14.66 9.54 0.50
C ARG A 68 15.38 9.75 -0.81
N ASN A 69 16.69 9.93 -0.74
CA ASN A 69 17.57 10.16 -1.88
C ASN A 69 18.43 8.95 -2.26
N LYS A 70 18.38 7.87 -1.49
CA LYS A 70 19.03 6.59 -1.77
C LYS A 70 17.99 5.54 -2.10
N ASN A 71 18.41 4.45 -2.76
CA ASN A 71 17.55 3.30 -2.99
C ASN A 71 16.97 2.80 -1.66
N PHE A 72 15.70 2.46 -1.67
CA PHE A 72 14.99 2.01 -0.48
C PHE A 72 13.86 1.06 -0.85
N SER A 73 13.43 0.30 0.16
CA SER A 73 12.18 -0.45 0.10
C SER A 73 11.18 0.15 1.09
N THR A 74 9.90 0.02 0.79
CA THR A 74 8.82 0.42 1.68
C THR A 74 7.66 -0.54 1.54
N THR A 75 6.98 -0.81 2.66
CA THR A 75 5.85 -1.73 2.71
C THR A 75 4.65 -1.03 3.33
N ILE A 76 3.50 -1.24 2.72
CA ILE A 76 2.20 -0.83 3.25
C ILE A 76 1.42 -2.10 3.52
N VAL A 77 0.97 -2.32 4.74
CA VAL A 77 0.18 -3.48 5.15
C VAL A 77 -1.07 -3.00 5.87
N LEU A 78 -2.20 -3.57 5.49
CA LEU A 78 -3.48 -3.41 6.16
C LEU A 78 -3.87 -4.73 6.80
N GLU A 79 -4.04 -4.72 8.11
CA GLU A 79 -4.68 -5.82 8.83
C GLU A 79 -6.19 -5.63 8.80
N MET A 80 -6.91 -6.66 8.45
CA MET A 80 -8.37 -6.69 8.45
C MET A 80 -8.84 -7.77 9.42
N GLU A 81 -9.87 -7.46 10.19
CA GLU A 81 -10.51 -8.40 11.10
C GLU A 81 -11.97 -8.60 10.70
N GLN A 82 -12.38 -9.84 10.58
CA GLN A 82 -13.77 -10.18 10.42
C GLN A 82 -14.50 -10.02 11.76
N THR A 83 -15.51 -9.17 11.80
CA THR A 83 -16.13 -8.74 13.07
C THR A 83 -16.81 -9.86 13.87
N ILE A 84 -17.31 -10.89 13.19
CA ILE A 84 -18.02 -12.01 13.80
C ILE A 84 -17.05 -13.10 14.27
N THR A 85 -16.21 -13.62 13.36
CA THR A 85 -15.30 -14.74 13.63
C THR A 85 -14.02 -14.31 14.33
N LYS A 86 -13.69 -13.01 14.28
CA LYS A 86 -12.42 -12.44 14.76
C LYS A 86 -11.19 -12.95 14.00
N GLU A 87 -11.39 -13.59 12.87
CA GLU A 87 -10.30 -13.98 11.98
C GLU A 87 -9.64 -12.74 11.38
N LYS A 88 -8.31 -12.76 11.34
CA LYS A 88 -7.49 -11.68 10.81
C LYS A 88 -6.80 -12.10 9.54
N GLU A 89 -6.64 -11.14 8.66
CA GLU A 89 -5.93 -11.28 7.39
C GLU A 89 -5.14 -10.00 7.11
N CYS A 90 -4.04 -10.14 6.40
CA CYS A 90 -3.25 -9.00 5.96
C CYS A 90 -3.26 -8.90 4.44
N ILE A 91 -3.40 -7.69 3.94
CA ILE A 91 -3.13 -7.35 2.55
C ILE A 91 -2.07 -6.26 2.49
N GLY A 92 -1.17 -6.34 1.53
CA GLY A 92 -0.10 -5.37 1.47
C GLY A 92 0.55 -5.25 0.10
N VAL A 93 1.42 -4.28 0.02
CA VAL A 93 2.30 -4.06 -1.13
C VAL A 93 3.67 -3.66 -0.64
N VAL A 94 4.70 -4.22 -1.24
CA VAL A 94 6.09 -3.80 -1.05
C VAL A 94 6.60 -3.18 -2.34
N PHE A 95 7.31 -2.07 -2.19
CA PHE A 95 7.96 -1.34 -3.27
C PHE A 95 9.48 -1.36 -3.06
N ASP A 96 10.20 -1.71 -4.12
CA ASP A 96 11.63 -1.43 -4.24
C ASP A 96 11.79 -0.22 -5.16
N VAL A 97 12.41 0.84 -4.65
CA VAL A 97 12.58 2.11 -5.35
C VAL A 97 14.06 2.35 -5.65
N GLU A 98 14.37 2.51 -6.93
CA GLU A 98 15.67 2.98 -7.40
C GLU A 98 15.59 4.47 -7.69
N THR A 99 16.21 5.27 -6.82
CA THR A 99 16.04 6.73 -6.86
C THR A 99 16.81 7.39 -8.01
N ALA A 100 17.89 6.78 -8.50
CA ALA A 100 18.67 7.31 -9.63
C ALA A 100 17.89 7.27 -10.95
N THR A 101 17.10 6.23 -11.17
CA THR A 101 16.34 6.00 -12.40
C THR A 101 14.84 6.27 -12.23
N ASN A 102 14.36 6.52 -11.01
CA ASN A 102 12.94 6.57 -10.65
C ASN A 102 12.18 5.27 -10.99
N GLU A 103 12.86 4.15 -11.02
CA GLU A 103 12.24 2.85 -11.23
C GLU A 103 11.62 2.34 -9.93
N ILE A 104 10.42 1.78 -10.06
CA ILE A 104 9.68 1.18 -8.95
C ILE A 104 9.30 -0.23 -9.34
N ASN A 105 9.77 -1.20 -8.57
CA ASN A 105 9.26 -2.57 -8.60
C ASN A 105 8.29 -2.76 -7.45
N ARG A 106 7.30 -3.61 -7.63
CA ARG A 106 6.23 -3.83 -6.66
C ARG A 106 5.88 -5.31 -6.54
N LEU A 107 5.45 -5.70 -5.33
CA LEU A 107 4.87 -7.00 -5.05
C LEU A 107 3.66 -6.79 -4.15
N PHE A 108 2.49 -7.18 -4.64
CA PHE A 108 1.27 -7.24 -3.84
C PHE A 108 1.18 -8.60 -3.16
N PHE A 109 0.65 -8.65 -1.95
CA PHE A 109 0.50 -9.90 -1.22
C PHE A 109 -0.74 -9.90 -0.32
N TRP A 110 -1.17 -11.10 0.01
CA TRP A 110 -2.19 -11.40 0.98
C TRP A 110 -1.74 -12.61 1.79
N HIS A 111 -2.05 -12.64 3.09
CA HIS A 111 -1.94 -13.83 3.91
C HIS A 111 -2.98 -13.85 5.02
N LYS A 112 -3.35 -15.03 5.49
CA LYS A 112 -4.12 -15.22 6.70
C LYS A 112 -3.27 -14.91 7.93
N GLY A 113 -3.93 -14.50 9.01
CA GLY A 113 -3.31 -14.23 10.29
C GLY A 113 -3.06 -12.75 10.54
N GLU A 114 -2.68 -12.45 11.77
CA GLU A 114 -2.45 -11.09 12.25
C GLU A 114 -1.13 -10.50 11.75
N LEU A 115 -1.07 -9.17 11.79
CA LEU A 115 0.17 -8.43 11.61
C LEU A 115 0.95 -8.44 12.93
N ILE A 116 2.13 -9.05 12.93
CA ILE A 116 3.01 -9.09 14.11
C ILE A 116 3.93 -7.86 14.06
N PRO A 117 4.09 -7.12 15.18
CA PRO A 117 5.03 -6.01 15.24
C PRO A 117 6.44 -6.42 14.83
N GLY A 118 7.04 -5.70 13.89
CA GLY A 118 8.35 -6.01 13.34
C GLY A 118 8.35 -6.86 12.09
N ASP A 119 7.21 -7.43 11.69
CA ASP A 119 7.07 -8.09 10.39
C ASP A 119 7.38 -7.13 9.24
N TYR A 120 7.86 -7.69 8.12
CA TYR A 120 8.25 -6.94 6.92
C TYR A 120 9.43 -5.99 7.13
N ARG A 121 10.14 -6.13 8.24
CA ARG A 121 11.35 -5.36 8.55
C ARG A 121 12.51 -6.29 8.90
N THR A 122 13.71 -5.86 8.49
CA THR A 122 14.96 -6.30 9.11
C THR A 122 15.27 -5.38 10.30
N GLU A 123 16.37 -5.61 11.03
CA GLU A 123 16.73 -4.80 12.21
C GLU A 123 16.78 -3.29 11.95
N SER A 124 17.19 -2.86 10.75
CA SER A 124 17.45 -1.44 10.43
C SER A 124 16.62 -0.88 9.28
N ARG A 125 15.91 -1.70 8.52
CA ARG A 125 15.20 -1.27 7.31
C ARG A 125 13.98 -2.12 6.99
N ALA A 126 13.13 -1.64 6.07
CA ALA A 126 12.08 -2.45 5.46
C ALA A 126 12.69 -3.59 4.62
N MET A 127 12.01 -4.73 4.56
CA MET A 127 12.37 -5.83 3.68
C MET A 127 12.24 -5.43 2.22
N THR A 128 13.13 -5.95 1.38
CA THR A 128 13.01 -5.87 -0.08
C THR A 128 11.91 -6.82 -0.58
N ILE A 129 11.52 -6.68 -1.85
CA ILE A 129 10.59 -7.60 -2.51
C ILE A 129 11.05 -9.06 -2.38
N SER A 130 12.32 -9.31 -2.62
CA SER A 130 12.90 -10.66 -2.50
C SER A 130 12.79 -11.22 -1.08
N GLU A 131 13.07 -10.39 -0.09
CA GLU A 131 12.97 -10.79 1.33
C GLU A 131 11.53 -11.02 1.76
N VAL A 132 10.59 -10.18 1.34
CA VAL A 132 9.15 -10.39 1.62
C VAL A 132 8.64 -11.67 0.98
N ARG A 133 9.02 -11.94 -0.26
CA ARG A 133 8.66 -13.19 -0.95
C ARG A 133 9.16 -14.41 -0.17
N SER A 134 10.40 -14.41 0.27
CA SER A 134 10.97 -15.49 1.09
C SER A 134 10.26 -15.62 2.43
N TYR A 135 9.96 -14.51 3.09
CA TYR A 135 9.23 -14.48 4.35
C TYR A 135 7.85 -15.13 4.20
N LEU A 136 7.09 -14.78 3.17
CA LEU A 136 5.78 -15.36 2.92
C LEU A 136 5.85 -16.86 2.64
N GLN A 137 6.81 -17.29 1.83
CA GLN A 137 7.00 -18.71 1.52
C GLN A 137 7.39 -19.55 2.73
N GLN A 138 8.15 -18.99 3.67
CA GLN A 138 8.64 -19.69 4.86
C GLN A 138 7.61 -19.74 5.99
N ASN A 139 6.74 -18.75 6.10
CA ASN A 139 5.87 -18.56 7.27
C ASN A 139 4.41 -18.93 7.02
N PHE A 140 3.97 -19.06 5.77
CA PHE A 140 2.57 -19.32 5.44
C PHE A 140 2.41 -20.49 4.47
N PRO A 141 1.40 -21.36 4.69
CA PRO A 141 1.01 -22.37 3.72
C PRO A 141 0.56 -21.74 2.38
N LYS A 142 0.72 -22.48 1.29
CA LYS A 142 0.38 -22.00 -0.06
C LYS A 142 -1.09 -21.63 -0.25
N ASP A 143 -1.97 -22.26 0.49
CA ASP A 143 -3.42 -21.98 0.48
C ASP A 143 -3.83 -20.82 1.39
N GLU A 144 -2.92 -20.33 2.21
CA GLU A 144 -3.15 -19.23 3.15
C GLU A 144 -2.38 -17.95 2.79
N MET A 145 -1.77 -17.89 1.63
CA MET A 145 -1.09 -16.72 1.13
C MET A 145 -1.03 -16.69 -0.40
N PHE A 146 -0.91 -15.52 -0.97
CA PHE A 146 -0.51 -15.32 -2.35
C PHE A 146 0.26 -14.00 -2.53
N TYR A 147 1.03 -13.94 -3.59
CA TYR A 147 1.70 -12.70 -4.00
C TYR A 147 1.80 -12.60 -5.52
N THR A 148 1.83 -11.40 -6.03
CA THR A 148 1.96 -11.11 -7.46
C THR A 148 2.46 -9.69 -7.68
N SER A 149 3.24 -9.47 -8.74
CA SER A 149 3.61 -8.13 -9.20
C SER A 149 2.56 -7.47 -10.09
N ASN A 150 1.53 -8.20 -10.50
CA ASN A 150 0.50 -7.73 -11.40
C ASN A 150 -0.72 -7.22 -10.63
N ASN A 151 -1.05 -5.93 -10.81
CA ASN A 151 -2.15 -5.26 -10.12
C ASN A 151 -3.51 -5.89 -10.41
N GLU A 152 -3.77 -6.21 -11.66
CA GLU A 152 -5.05 -6.78 -12.07
C GLU A 152 -5.24 -8.18 -11.48
N ARG A 153 -4.18 -9.01 -11.53
CA ARG A 153 -4.19 -10.34 -10.92
C ARG A 153 -4.41 -10.26 -9.40
N PHE A 154 -3.79 -9.29 -8.74
CA PHE A 154 -3.98 -9.07 -7.31
C PHE A 154 -5.43 -8.70 -6.99
N ARG A 155 -6.00 -7.74 -7.71
CA ARG A 155 -7.41 -7.34 -7.54
C ARG A 155 -8.36 -8.50 -7.78
N ARG A 156 -8.13 -9.32 -8.79
CA ARG A 156 -8.92 -10.50 -9.09
C ARG A 156 -8.85 -11.53 -7.96
N ASN A 157 -7.66 -11.78 -7.42
CA ASN A 157 -7.48 -12.70 -6.29
C ASN A 157 -8.17 -12.19 -5.02
N LEU A 158 -8.10 -10.90 -4.72
CA LEU A 158 -8.83 -10.30 -3.59
C LEU A 158 -10.34 -10.41 -3.77
N TYR A 159 -10.81 -10.20 -4.98
CA TYR A 159 -12.21 -10.38 -5.32
C TYR A 159 -12.69 -11.79 -5.02
N ASP A 160 -11.96 -12.81 -5.44
CA ASP A 160 -12.28 -14.20 -5.18
C ASP A 160 -12.30 -14.52 -3.67
N VAL A 161 -11.38 -13.95 -2.92
CA VAL A 161 -11.28 -14.14 -1.46
C VAL A 161 -12.41 -13.46 -0.70
N TYR A 162 -12.73 -12.20 -1.03
CA TYR A 162 -13.64 -11.38 -0.20
C TYR A 162 -15.07 -11.28 -0.71
N LEU A 163 -15.31 -11.40 -1.99
CA LEU A 163 -16.59 -11.10 -2.60
C LEU A 163 -17.28 -12.29 -3.26
N GLY A 164 -16.57 -13.40 -3.47
CA GLY A 164 -17.15 -14.72 -3.81
C GLY A 164 -18.24 -14.74 -4.88
N GLY A 165 -18.07 -14.01 -6.01
CA GLY A 165 -19.04 -13.99 -7.11
C GLY A 165 -19.76 -12.66 -7.34
N LEU A 166 -19.42 -11.58 -6.62
CA LEU A 166 -19.87 -10.24 -6.94
C LEU A 166 -19.08 -9.69 -8.14
N ASP A 167 -19.71 -8.82 -8.93
CA ASP A 167 -19.12 -8.25 -10.14
C ASP A 167 -17.93 -7.35 -9.83
N MET A 168 -16.76 -7.67 -10.39
CA MET A 168 -15.52 -6.91 -10.19
C MET A 168 -15.60 -5.45 -10.63
N GLU A 169 -16.43 -5.12 -11.61
CA GLU A 169 -16.64 -3.74 -12.04
C GLU A 169 -17.31 -2.89 -10.96
N LYS A 170 -18.07 -3.52 -10.08
CA LYS A 170 -18.75 -2.85 -8.97
C LYS A 170 -17.90 -2.71 -7.71
N PHE A 171 -16.81 -3.47 -7.59
CA PHE A 171 -15.94 -3.44 -6.41
C PHE A 171 -15.43 -2.04 -6.07
N PRO A 172 -14.88 -1.26 -7.03
CA PRO A 172 -14.44 0.10 -6.73
C PRO A 172 -15.58 1.06 -6.34
N ARG A 173 -16.83 0.72 -6.70
CA ARG A 173 -17.99 1.55 -6.40
C ARG A 173 -18.57 1.33 -5.00
N LEU A 174 -18.23 0.22 -4.34
CA LEU A 174 -18.66 -0.07 -2.97
C LEU A 174 -17.94 0.78 -1.92
N PHE A 175 -16.83 1.40 -2.31
CA PHE A 175 -15.98 2.23 -1.43
C PHE A 175 -15.98 3.72 -1.82
N LYS A 176 -16.89 4.14 -2.69
CA LYS A 176 -17.09 5.56 -3.04
C LYS A 176 -18.09 6.23 -2.13
#